data_81fbdbafa11cd01b972af99fc2eea07a
#
_entry.id   81fbdbafa11cd01b972af99fc2eea07a
#
_cell.length_a   1.000
_cell.length_b   1.000
_cell.length_c   1.000
_cell.angle_alpha   90.00
_cell.angle_beta   90.00
_cell.angle_gamma   90.00
#
_symmetry.space_group_name_H-M   'P 1'
#
loop_
_entity.id
_entity.type
_entity.pdbx_description
1 polymer ?
#
loop_
_entity_poly.entity_id
_entity_poly.type
_entity_poly.pdbx_seq_one_letter_code
_entity_poly.pdbx_strand_id
1 'polypeptide(L)'
;MANFKLIYQILMLLDKYLDHDDPDWSKLSAEHFRVTEKRFKHIMLMLYEAGYIDGIELIPLGGNAYDFKPINPSITLRGMEYLEENTTMKKAYRLLKGIKDITPRI
;
A
#
# COMPACT_ATOMS: atom_id res chain seq x y z
N MET A 1 -10.14 -5.65 10.09
CA MET A 1 -8.86 -5.43 10.70
C MET A 1 -8.15 -4.29 10.09
N ALA A 2 -7.57 -3.50 10.94
CA ALA A 2 -6.88 -2.30 10.50
C ALA A 2 -5.71 -2.60 9.56
N ASN A 3 -5.00 -3.70 9.81
CA ASN A 3 -3.82 -4.03 9.00
C ASN A 3 -4.16 -4.34 7.54
N PHE A 4 -5.20 -5.09 7.31
CA PHE A 4 -5.56 -5.43 5.94
C PHE A 4 -6.11 -4.23 5.19
N LYS A 5 -6.80 -3.34 5.91
CA LYS A 5 -7.27 -2.11 5.31
C LYS A 5 -6.08 -1.24 4.89
N LEU A 6 -5.08 -1.14 5.75
CA LEU A 6 -3.88 -0.37 5.45
C LEU A 6 -3.13 -0.96 4.25
N ILE A 7 -2.98 -2.28 4.22
CA ILE A 7 -2.34 -2.95 3.10
C ILE A 7 -3.06 -2.61 1.80
N TYR A 8 -4.37 -2.71 1.81
CA TYR A 8 -5.15 -2.42 0.61
C TYR A 8 -4.98 -0.96 0.18
N GLN A 9 -5.00 -0.04 1.14
CA GLN A 9 -4.87 1.38 0.84
C GLN A 9 -3.50 1.72 0.26
N ILE A 10 -2.44 1.12 0.80
CA ILE A 10 -1.10 1.37 0.28
C ILE A 10 -1.00 0.85 -1.16
N LEU A 11 -1.48 -0.36 -1.40
CA LEU A 11 -1.41 -0.94 -2.72
C LEU A 11 -2.25 -0.17 -3.73
N MET A 12 -3.42 0.32 -3.30
CA MET A 12 -4.26 1.13 -4.18
C MET A 12 -3.58 2.43 -4.55
N LEU A 13 -2.89 3.05 -3.59
CA LEU A 13 -2.17 4.29 -3.87
C LEU A 13 -1.07 4.05 -4.91
N LEU A 14 -0.31 2.98 -4.72
CA LEU A 14 0.78 2.67 -5.65
C LEU A 14 0.25 2.29 -7.03
N ASP A 15 -0.88 1.60 -7.07
CA ASP A 15 -1.51 1.26 -8.34
C ASP A 15 -1.93 2.53 -9.09
N LYS A 16 -2.52 3.46 -8.36
CA LYS A 16 -2.94 4.73 -8.94
C LYS A 16 -1.74 5.51 -9.47
N TYR A 17 -0.62 5.46 -8.74
CA TYR A 17 0.56 6.22 -9.10
C TYR A 17 1.28 5.69 -10.35
N LEU A 18 0.93 4.50 -10.82
CA LEU A 18 1.48 4.02 -12.07
C LEU A 18 1.10 4.93 -13.24
N ASP A 19 0.01 5.65 -13.10
CA ASP A 19 -0.46 6.55 -14.17
C ASP A 19 -0.01 7.99 -13.98
N HIS A 20 0.78 8.26 -12.97
CA HIS A 20 1.22 9.62 -12.69
C HIS A 20 2.68 9.81 -13.03
N ASP A 21 2.98 10.90 -13.74
CA ASP A 21 4.37 11.21 -14.07
C ASP A 21 5.12 11.74 -12.86
N ASP A 22 4.42 12.42 -11.98
CA ASP A 22 5.05 13.05 -10.82
C ASP A 22 4.17 12.83 -9.59
N PRO A 23 4.18 11.62 -9.05
CA PRO A 23 3.29 11.30 -7.92
C PRO A 23 3.64 12.09 -6.66
N ASP A 24 2.63 12.36 -5.87
CA ASP A 24 2.81 13.03 -4.59
C ASP A 24 3.19 11.99 -3.53
N TRP A 25 4.47 11.77 -3.37
CA TRP A 25 4.95 10.74 -2.44
C TRP A 25 4.71 11.08 -0.97
N SER A 26 4.31 12.32 -0.67
CA SER A 26 3.98 12.66 0.71
C SER A 26 2.78 11.88 1.21
N LYS A 27 1.98 11.34 0.31
CA LYS A 27 0.83 10.52 0.70
C LYS A 27 1.22 9.09 1.06
N LEU A 28 2.44 8.68 0.78
CA LEU A 28 2.91 7.37 1.20
C LEU A 28 3.58 7.54 2.56
N SER A 29 2.79 7.77 3.58
CA SER A 29 3.28 8.09 4.90
C SER A 29 2.31 7.61 5.98
N ALA A 30 2.85 7.42 7.18
CA ALA A 30 2.04 7.04 8.32
C ALA A 30 0.97 8.08 8.60
N GLU A 31 1.33 9.33 8.46
CA GLU A 31 0.41 10.42 8.73
C GLU A 31 -0.79 10.40 7.80
N HIS A 32 -0.54 10.19 6.52
CA HIS A 32 -1.62 10.16 5.54
C HIS A 32 -2.60 9.02 5.83
N PHE A 33 -2.08 7.86 6.21
CA PHE A 33 -2.93 6.70 6.49
C PHE A 33 -3.42 6.65 7.94
N ARG A 34 -2.99 7.60 8.76
CA ARG A 34 -3.42 7.72 10.16
C ARG A 34 -3.06 6.51 11.00
N VAL A 35 -1.84 6.06 10.86
CA VAL A 35 -1.29 4.97 11.66
C VAL A 35 0.02 5.44 12.27
N THR A 36 0.57 4.65 13.18
CA THR A 36 1.86 5.01 13.79
C THR A 36 2.97 4.76 12.78
N GLU A 37 4.08 5.48 12.96
CA GLU A 37 5.26 5.27 12.12
C GLU A 37 5.73 3.83 12.21
N LYS A 38 5.70 3.27 13.41
CA LYS A 38 6.15 1.91 13.62
C LYS A 38 5.32 0.92 12.81
N ARG A 39 4.00 1.09 12.85
CA ARG A 39 3.11 0.20 12.10
C ARG A 39 3.28 0.38 10.60
N PHE A 40 3.39 1.61 10.15
CA PHE A 40 3.56 1.89 8.73
C PHE A 40 4.83 1.24 8.19
N LYS A 41 5.94 1.41 8.91
CA LYS A 41 7.21 0.79 8.50
C LYS A 41 7.11 -0.71 8.48
N HIS A 42 6.49 -1.29 9.51
CA HIS A 42 6.35 -2.74 9.58
C HIS A 42 5.57 -3.28 8.39
N ILE A 43 4.45 -2.63 8.06
CA ILE A 43 3.61 -3.07 6.95
C ILE A 43 4.35 -2.89 5.62
N MET A 44 5.05 -1.78 5.43
CA MET A 44 5.81 -1.57 4.21
C MET A 44 6.87 -2.65 4.00
N LEU A 45 7.58 -3.01 5.08
CA LEU A 45 8.58 -4.07 5.00
C LEU A 45 7.94 -5.42 4.67
N MET A 46 6.80 -5.71 5.28
CA MET A 46 6.08 -6.94 5.00
C MET A 46 5.66 -7.01 3.54
N LEU A 47 5.14 -5.92 3.02
CA LEU A 47 4.71 -5.87 1.62
C LEU A 47 5.89 -6.08 0.68
N TYR A 48 7.02 -5.48 1.01
CA TYR A 48 8.22 -5.64 0.20
C TYR A 48 8.72 -7.09 0.24
N GLU A 49 8.79 -7.67 1.43
CA GLU A 49 9.28 -9.04 1.59
C GLU A 49 8.36 -10.07 0.96
N ALA A 50 7.07 -9.78 0.97
CA ALA A 50 6.10 -10.68 0.34
C ALA A 50 6.05 -10.53 -1.17
N GLY A 51 6.73 -9.53 -1.71
CA GLY A 51 6.78 -9.32 -3.14
C GLY A 51 5.60 -8.54 -3.71
N TYR A 52 4.87 -7.83 -2.86
CA TYR A 52 3.73 -7.03 -3.33
C TYR A 52 4.13 -5.64 -3.80
N ILE A 53 5.25 -5.14 -3.33
CA ILE A 53 5.78 -3.85 -3.75
C ILE A 53 7.27 -3.97 -4.01
N ASP A 54 7.81 -3.01 -4.74
CA ASP A 54 9.23 -2.97 -5.05
C ASP A 54 9.68 -1.51 -5.00
N GLY A 55 10.94 -1.27 -5.29
CA GLY A 55 11.46 0.10 -5.37
C GLY A 55 11.78 0.72 -4.04
N ILE A 56 12.06 -0.09 -3.02
CA ILE A 56 12.53 0.43 -1.74
C ILE A 56 13.89 -0.18 -1.43
N GLU A 57 14.66 0.54 -0.66
CA GLU A 57 15.98 0.09 -0.25
C GLU A 57 15.97 -0.11 1.26
N LEU A 58 16.46 -1.26 1.72
CA LEU A 58 16.54 -1.54 3.15
C LEU A 58 17.83 -0.99 3.71
N ILE A 59 17.74 -0.33 4.85
CA ILE A 59 18.87 0.28 5.49
C ILE A 59 19.05 -0.38 6.85
N PRO A 60 20.14 -1.14 7.06
CA PRO A 60 20.34 -1.78 8.35
C PRO A 60 20.66 -0.73 9.42
N LEU A 61 20.02 -0.89 10.57
CA LEU A 61 20.21 0.01 11.68
C LEU A 61 21.02 -0.61 12.82
N GLY A 62 21.47 -1.83 12.62
CA GLY A 62 22.17 -2.55 13.67
C GLY A 62 21.27 -3.58 14.32
N GLY A 63 21.86 -4.64 14.85
CA GLY A 63 21.10 -5.75 15.37
C GLY A 63 20.22 -6.32 14.27
N ASN A 64 18.96 -6.54 14.56
CA ASN A 64 18.01 -7.04 13.56
C ASN A 64 17.06 -5.95 13.08
N ALA A 65 17.40 -4.70 13.31
CA ALA A 65 16.53 -3.59 12.94
C ALA A 65 16.87 -3.06 11.55
N TYR A 66 15.83 -2.68 10.83
CA TYR A 66 15.97 -2.10 9.50
C TYR A 66 15.06 -0.90 9.34
N ASP A 67 15.52 0.04 8.56
CA ASP A 67 14.66 1.10 8.07
C ASP A 67 14.53 0.89 6.57
N PHE A 68 13.73 1.70 5.89
CA PHE A 68 13.64 1.61 4.45
C PHE A 68 13.65 3.01 3.86
N LYS A 69 14.12 3.07 2.63
CA LYS A 69 14.13 4.32 1.89
C LYS A 69 13.42 4.07 0.58
N PRO A 70 12.34 4.79 0.31
CA PRO A 70 11.68 4.62 -0.99
C PRO A 70 12.52 5.28 -2.06
N ILE A 71 12.88 4.51 -3.06
CA ILE A 71 13.63 5.03 -4.20
C ILE A 71 12.64 5.33 -5.31
N ASN A 72 11.85 4.37 -5.66
CA ASN A 72 10.83 4.54 -6.69
C ASN A 72 9.76 3.48 -6.41
N PRO A 73 9.00 3.65 -5.31
CA PRO A 73 8.07 2.60 -4.89
C PRO A 73 7.04 2.29 -5.96
N SER A 74 6.80 1.03 -6.20
CA SER A 74 5.81 0.62 -7.17
C SER A 74 5.15 -0.68 -6.75
N ILE A 75 3.93 -0.89 -7.24
CA ILE A 75 3.22 -2.13 -7.00
C ILE A 75 3.74 -3.16 -8.00
N THR A 76 3.81 -4.41 -7.58
CA THR A 76 4.22 -5.50 -8.45
C THR A 76 2.99 -6.19 -9.02
N LEU A 77 3.22 -7.13 -9.93
CA LEU A 77 2.13 -7.95 -10.44
C LEU A 77 1.41 -8.67 -9.31
N ARG A 78 2.17 -9.19 -8.34
CA ARG A 78 1.58 -9.86 -7.19
C ARG A 78 0.70 -8.92 -6.38
N GLY A 79 1.14 -7.67 -6.23
CA GLY A 79 0.32 -6.67 -5.54
C GLY A 79 -0.96 -6.37 -6.28
N MET A 80 -0.90 -6.31 -7.60
CA MET A 80 -2.10 -6.09 -8.40
C MET A 80 -3.08 -7.26 -8.26
N GLU A 81 -2.56 -8.48 -8.23
CA GLU A 81 -3.39 -9.65 -8.04
C GLU A 81 -4.08 -9.62 -6.68
N TYR A 82 -3.37 -9.17 -5.66
CA TYR A 82 -3.95 -9.02 -4.34
C TYR A 82 -5.16 -8.09 -4.38
N LEU A 83 -5.02 -6.97 -5.07
CA LEU A 83 -6.11 -6.01 -5.17
C LEU A 83 -7.33 -6.62 -5.86
N GLU A 84 -7.09 -7.39 -6.91
CA GLU A 84 -8.19 -8.01 -7.64
C GLU A 84 -8.91 -9.08 -6.83
N GLU A 85 -8.16 -9.80 -6.02
CA GLU A 85 -8.73 -10.90 -5.25
C GLU A 85 -9.45 -10.49 -3.99
N ASN A 86 -9.27 -9.25 -3.56
CA ASN A 86 -9.86 -8.80 -2.30
C ASN A 86 -11.09 -7.94 -2.54
N THR A 87 -12.13 -8.55 -3.04
CA THR A 87 -13.35 -7.83 -3.38
C THR A 87 -14.02 -7.16 -2.17
N THR A 88 -13.93 -7.79 -1.01
CA THR A 88 -14.50 -7.19 0.20
C THR A 88 -13.80 -5.89 0.54
N MET A 89 -12.48 -5.87 0.44
CA MET A 89 -11.71 -4.65 0.69
C MET A 89 -12.00 -3.62 -0.38
N LYS A 90 -12.20 -4.05 -1.60
CA LYS A 90 -12.52 -3.16 -2.69
C LYS A 90 -13.85 -2.44 -2.42
N LYS A 91 -14.85 -3.16 -1.95
CA LYS A 91 -16.12 -2.57 -1.60
C LYS A 91 -15.99 -1.57 -0.46
N ALA A 92 -15.24 -1.95 0.57
CA ALA A 92 -15.03 -1.06 1.71
C ALA A 92 -14.34 0.22 1.28
N TYR A 93 -13.34 0.10 0.40
CA TYR A 93 -12.62 1.25 -0.11
C TYR A 93 -13.55 2.19 -0.88
N ARG A 94 -14.41 1.64 -1.71
CA ARG A 94 -15.34 2.43 -2.49
C ARG A 94 -16.32 3.18 -1.59
N LEU A 95 -16.79 2.51 -0.55
CA LEU A 95 -17.71 3.17 0.39
C LEU A 95 -17.04 4.32 1.10
N LEU A 96 -15.78 4.15 1.48
CA LEU A 96 -15.04 5.22 2.14
C LEU A 96 -14.85 6.41 1.23
N LYS A 97 -14.74 6.16 -0.06
CA LYS A 97 -14.56 7.24 -1.02
C LYS A 97 -15.89 7.84 -1.46
N GLY A 98 -16.99 7.33 -0.95
CA GLY A 98 -18.30 7.82 -1.35
C GLY A 98 -18.76 7.36 -2.73
N ILE A 99 -18.10 6.36 -3.27
CA ILE A 99 -18.48 5.84 -4.59
C ILE A 99 -19.59 4.82 -4.43
N LYS A 100 -20.71 5.04 -5.11
CA LYS A 100 -21.77 4.10 -5.03
C LYS A 100 -21.43 2.83 -5.70
N ASP A 101 -21.68 1.75 -5.04
CA ASP A 101 -21.42 0.46 -5.59
C ASP A 101 -22.58 0.06 -6.45
N ILE A 102 -22.47 0.36 -7.67
CA ILE A 102 -23.52 0.02 -8.48
C ILE A 102 -23.44 -1.26 -8.94
N THR A 103 -23.42 -2.12 -8.46
CA THR A 103 -23.50 -3.32 -8.90
C THR A 103 -22.78 -4.00 -9.63
N PRO A 104 -22.38 -4.56 -9.61
CA PRO A 104 -21.53 -5.22 -10.14
C PRO A 104 -21.81 -6.28 -10.78
N ARG A 105 -21.88 -6.74 -11.23
CA ARG A 105 -22.13 -7.68 -11.77
C ARG A 105 -21.17 -8.50 -11.85
N ILE A 106 -20.66 -8.94 -11.62
CA ILE A 106 -19.80 -9.79 -11.68
C ILE A 106 -19.74 -10.59 -11.30
#